data_3340c2a1f6992a1e0262bc6e1b546c85
#
_entry.id   3340c2a1f6992a1e0262bc6e1b546c85
#
_cell.length_a   1.000
_cell.length_b   1.000
_cell.length_c   1.000
_cell.angle_alpha   90.00
_cell.angle_beta   90.00
_cell.angle_gamma   90.00
#
_symmetry.space_group_name_H-M   'P 1'
#
loop_
_entity.id
_entity.type
_entity.pdbx_description
1 polymer ?
#
loop_
_entity_poly.entity_id
_entity_poly.type
_entity_poly.pdbx_seq_one_letter_code
_entity_poly.pdbx_strand_id
1 'polypeptide(L)'
;MERKVVFFDVDGTLTSNHGDVSEPVKEAIASLRRKGHLAFICTGRSWTGVQSLLEIGFDGVICSAGGYVKVGDQLIYEASLDPQEVQLARDVFERNHVLYNLETNEVTFQSQTMNELFVSQQNLEQSNSEM
;
A
#
# COMPACT_ATOMS: atom_id res chain seq x y z
N MET A 1 -24.94 -9.10 -20.11
CA MET A 1 -24.71 -8.49 -18.78
C MET A 1 -23.73 -7.35 -18.93
N GLU A 2 -24.03 -6.22 -18.37
CA GLU A 2 -23.15 -5.06 -18.39
C GLU A 2 -21.87 -5.33 -17.60
N ARG A 3 -20.70 -5.08 -18.20
CA ARG A 3 -19.40 -5.19 -17.55
C ARG A 3 -19.21 -4.04 -16.57
N LYS A 4 -18.82 -4.36 -15.35
CA LYS A 4 -18.55 -3.39 -14.29
C LYS A 4 -17.08 -3.40 -13.90
N VAL A 5 -16.60 -2.26 -13.43
CA VAL A 5 -15.28 -2.10 -12.80
C VAL A 5 -15.52 -1.83 -11.32
N VAL A 6 -14.91 -2.64 -10.46
CA VAL A 6 -15.03 -2.51 -9.01
C VAL A 6 -13.67 -2.13 -8.45
N PHE A 7 -13.61 -1.03 -7.73
CA PHE A 7 -12.42 -0.53 -7.06
C PHE A 7 -12.50 -0.88 -5.58
N PHE A 8 -11.49 -1.56 -5.08
CA PHE A 8 -11.41 -2.00 -3.70
C PHE A 8 -10.34 -1.20 -2.94
N ASP A 9 -10.75 -0.57 -1.85
CA ASP A 9 -9.81 -0.09 -0.85
C ASP A 9 -9.17 -1.29 -0.13
N VAL A 10 -7.95 -1.13 0.36
CA VAL A 10 -7.20 -2.22 1.00
C VAL A 10 -7.44 -2.21 2.50
N ASP A 11 -6.90 -1.21 3.19
CA ASP A 11 -6.87 -1.17 4.65
C ASP A 11 -8.27 -0.92 5.23
N GLY A 12 -8.79 -1.88 6.00
CA GLY A 12 -10.12 -1.84 6.57
C GLY A 12 -11.25 -2.29 5.62
N THR A 13 -10.94 -2.66 4.37
CA THR A 13 -11.90 -3.16 3.38
C THR A 13 -11.54 -4.57 2.94
N LEU A 14 -10.44 -4.76 2.22
CA LEU A 14 -9.95 -6.08 1.84
C LEU A 14 -9.23 -6.77 3.01
N THR A 15 -8.50 -6.01 3.80
CA THR A 15 -7.77 -6.50 4.96
C THR A 15 -8.51 -6.18 6.26
N SER A 16 -8.49 -7.13 7.18
CA SER A 16 -8.88 -6.92 8.58
C SER A 16 -7.72 -6.26 9.37
N ASN A 17 -7.92 -6.05 10.67
CA ASN A 17 -6.90 -5.51 11.59
C ASN A 17 -5.59 -6.32 11.63
N HIS A 18 -5.57 -7.54 11.10
CA HIS A 18 -4.39 -8.40 11.03
C HIS A 18 -3.66 -8.35 9.68
N GLY A 19 -4.10 -7.50 8.76
CA GLY A 19 -3.42 -7.26 7.49
C GLY A 19 -3.62 -8.30 6.40
N ASP A 20 -4.31 -9.40 6.67
CA ASP A 20 -4.54 -10.48 5.71
C ASP A 20 -5.92 -10.38 5.07
N VAL A 21 -5.98 -10.80 3.80
CA VAL A 21 -7.23 -10.95 3.07
C VAL A 21 -7.77 -12.36 3.31
N SER A 22 -9.01 -12.48 3.78
CA SER A 22 -9.63 -13.77 4.06
C SER A 22 -9.93 -14.57 2.80
N GLU A 23 -9.98 -15.89 2.90
CA GLU A 23 -10.32 -16.77 1.78
C GLU A 23 -11.70 -16.47 1.16
N PRO A 24 -12.76 -16.19 1.91
CA PRO A 24 -14.04 -15.80 1.32
C PRO A 24 -13.96 -14.52 0.47
N VAL A 25 -13.15 -13.55 0.86
CA VAL A 25 -12.95 -12.30 0.09
C VAL A 25 -12.18 -12.61 -1.20
N LYS A 26 -11.13 -13.42 -1.15
CA LYS A 26 -10.39 -13.85 -2.34
C LYS A 26 -11.30 -14.57 -3.33
N GLU A 27 -12.16 -15.47 -2.85
CA GLU A 27 -13.10 -16.20 -3.68
C GLU A 27 -14.18 -15.27 -4.29
N ALA A 28 -14.63 -14.27 -3.54
CA ALA A 28 -15.58 -13.28 -4.05
C ALA A 28 -14.97 -12.46 -5.20
N ILE A 29 -13.71 -12.06 -5.09
CA ILE A 29 -12.97 -11.34 -6.15
C ILE A 29 -12.80 -12.25 -7.38
N ALA A 30 -12.41 -13.50 -7.18
CA ALA A 30 -12.28 -14.47 -8.26
C ALA A 30 -13.64 -14.70 -8.98
N SER A 31 -14.73 -14.82 -8.23
CA SER A 31 -16.07 -14.96 -8.78
C SER A 31 -16.51 -13.74 -9.59
N LEU A 32 -16.23 -12.54 -9.08
CA LEU A 32 -16.48 -11.28 -9.78
C LEU A 32 -15.81 -11.28 -11.16
N ARG A 33 -14.55 -11.65 -11.22
CA ARG A 33 -13.78 -11.70 -12.45
C ARG A 33 -14.26 -12.79 -13.41
N ARG A 34 -14.60 -13.98 -12.91
CA ARG A 34 -15.19 -15.06 -13.74
C ARG A 34 -16.49 -14.64 -14.42
N LYS A 35 -17.26 -13.75 -13.79
CA LYS A 35 -18.49 -13.16 -14.37
C LYS A 35 -18.20 -12.07 -15.42
N GLY A 36 -16.94 -11.78 -15.72
CA GLY A 36 -16.55 -10.81 -16.73
C GLY A 36 -16.40 -9.37 -16.23
N HIS A 37 -16.51 -9.15 -14.94
CA HIS A 37 -16.25 -7.84 -14.33
C HIS A 37 -14.74 -7.64 -14.07
N LEU A 38 -14.33 -6.40 -13.85
CA LEU A 38 -12.95 -6.04 -13.53
C LEU A 38 -12.82 -5.67 -12.06
N ALA A 39 -11.75 -6.13 -11.44
CA ALA A 39 -11.41 -5.83 -10.05
C ALA A 39 -10.08 -5.05 -9.98
N PHE A 40 -10.10 -3.88 -9.33
CA PHE A 40 -8.96 -3.00 -9.15
C PHE A 40 -8.70 -2.74 -7.67
N ILE A 41 -7.43 -2.69 -7.29
CA ILE A 41 -7.02 -2.10 -6.01
C ILE A 41 -7.00 -0.58 -6.16
N CYS A 42 -7.48 0.14 -5.13
CA CYS A 42 -7.39 1.59 -5.04
C CYS A 42 -6.96 1.98 -3.62
N THR A 43 -5.71 2.38 -3.44
CA THR A 43 -5.09 2.53 -2.12
C THR A 43 -4.12 3.69 -2.02
N GLY A 44 -3.95 4.21 -0.80
CA GLY A 44 -2.85 5.10 -0.47
C GLY A 44 -1.49 4.41 -0.34
N ARG A 45 -1.46 3.07 -0.24
CA ARG A 45 -0.19 2.33 -0.19
C ARG A 45 0.62 2.55 -1.47
N SER A 46 1.95 2.53 -1.34
CA SER A 46 2.87 2.53 -2.48
C SER A 46 2.80 1.20 -3.27
N TRP A 47 3.37 1.18 -4.45
CA TRP A 47 3.47 -0.04 -5.27
C TRP A 47 4.11 -1.19 -4.51
N THR A 48 5.17 -0.94 -3.75
CA THR A 48 5.81 -1.96 -2.90
C THR A 48 4.87 -2.48 -1.82
N GLY A 49 3.99 -1.65 -1.30
CA GLY A 49 3.03 -2.00 -0.25
C GLY A 49 1.86 -2.88 -0.69
N VAL A 50 1.67 -3.08 -2.01
CA VAL A 50 0.57 -3.91 -2.55
C VAL A 50 1.06 -5.21 -3.19
N GLN A 51 2.37 -5.45 -3.27
CA GLN A 51 2.94 -6.61 -3.96
C GLN A 51 2.36 -7.94 -3.46
N SER A 52 2.19 -8.08 -2.15
CA SER A 52 1.64 -9.30 -1.53
C SER A 52 0.17 -9.56 -1.89
N LEU A 53 -0.56 -8.55 -2.35
CA LEU A 53 -1.97 -8.66 -2.72
C LEU A 53 -2.18 -9.05 -4.18
N LEU A 54 -1.17 -8.93 -5.01
CA LEU A 54 -1.28 -9.17 -6.46
C LEU A 54 -1.60 -10.63 -6.79
N GLU A 55 -1.19 -11.56 -5.94
CA GLU A 55 -1.48 -12.99 -6.11
C GLU A 55 -2.98 -13.32 -6.06
N ILE A 56 -3.80 -12.47 -5.43
CA ILE A 56 -5.25 -12.63 -5.39
C ILE A 56 -5.84 -12.53 -6.80
N GLY A 57 -5.20 -11.77 -7.69
CA GLY A 57 -5.60 -11.62 -9.08
C GLY A 57 -6.48 -10.40 -9.31
N PHE A 58 -5.87 -9.24 -9.44
CA PHE A 58 -6.53 -7.99 -9.82
C PHE A 58 -6.22 -7.64 -11.28
N ASP A 59 -7.13 -6.93 -11.92
CA ASP A 59 -6.97 -6.46 -13.29
C ASP A 59 -6.12 -5.18 -13.36
N GLY A 60 -6.04 -4.45 -12.29
CA GLY A 60 -5.21 -3.26 -12.17
C GLY A 60 -5.09 -2.73 -10.75
N VAL A 61 -4.26 -1.73 -10.60
CA VAL A 61 -3.90 -1.15 -9.29
C VAL A 61 -3.77 0.36 -9.41
N ILE A 62 -4.40 1.08 -8.49
CA ILE A 62 -4.19 2.50 -8.25
C ILE A 62 -3.50 2.61 -6.89
N CYS A 63 -2.22 2.98 -6.89
CA CYS A 63 -1.38 3.10 -5.71
C CYS A 63 -1.03 4.56 -5.41
N SER A 64 -0.40 4.80 -4.27
CA SER A 64 0.11 6.10 -3.85
C SER A 64 -0.95 7.20 -3.99
N ALA A 65 -2.19 6.89 -3.58
CA ALA A 65 -3.36 7.79 -3.66
C ALA A 65 -3.60 8.38 -5.08
N GLY A 66 -3.34 7.59 -6.11
CA GLY A 66 -3.50 7.99 -7.52
C GLY A 66 -2.20 8.37 -8.24
N GLY A 67 -1.08 8.39 -7.53
CA GLY A 67 0.23 8.73 -8.10
C GLY A 67 0.86 7.64 -8.96
N TYR A 68 0.32 6.42 -8.92
CA TYR A 68 0.82 5.29 -9.69
C TYR A 68 -0.33 4.38 -10.10
N VAL A 69 -0.50 4.18 -11.40
CA VAL A 69 -1.62 3.40 -11.95
C VAL A 69 -1.11 2.37 -12.95
N LYS A 70 -1.42 1.10 -12.71
CA LYS A 70 -1.18 0.00 -13.66
C LYS A 70 -2.49 -0.69 -14.04
N VAL A 71 -2.59 -1.08 -15.29
CA VAL A 71 -3.63 -1.97 -15.80
C VAL A 71 -2.95 -3.19 -16.40
N GLY A 72 -3.16 -4.35 -15.80
CA GLY A 72 -2.33 -5.51 -16.10
C GLY A 72 -0.85 -5.19 -15.84
N ASP A 73 0.01 -5.45 -16.83
CA ASP A 73 1.44 -5.13 -16.76
C ASP A 73 1.79 -3.74 -17.30
N GLN A 74 0.79 -3.00 -17.78
CA GLN A 74 1.00 -1.69 -18.39
C GLN A 74 0.92 -0.56 -17.37
N LEU A 75 2.00 0.21 -17.24
CA LEU A 75 2.00 1.46 -16.49
C LEU A 75 1.22 2.53 -17.27
N ILE A 76 0.12 3.02 -16.69
CA ILE A 76 -0.77 4.03 -17.32
C ILE A 76 -0.41 5.44 -16.88
N TYR A 77 -0.04 5.60 -15.61
CA TYR A 77 0.25 6.89 -15.01
C TYR A 77 1.26 6.75 -13.89
N GLU A 78 2.18 7.69 -13.84
CA GLU A 78 3.14 7.84 -12.74
C GLU A 78 3.43 9.31 -12.50
N ALA A 79 3.32 9.75 -11.26
CA ALA A 79 3.69 11.09 -10.82
C ALA A 79 4.61 11.00 -9.60
N SER A 80 5.66 11.81 -9.61
CA SER A 80 6.58 11.96 -8.49
C SER A 80 6.56 13.40 -8.00
N LEU A 81 6.80 13.59 -6.70
CA LEU A 81 7.00 14.91 -6.14
C LEU A 81 8.33 15.49 -6.61
N ASP A 82 8.38 16.80 -6.78
CA ASP A 82 9.62 17.50 -7.07
C ASP A 82 10.60 17.32 -5.90
N PRO A 83 11.91 17.07 -6.15
CA PRO A 83 12.90 16.93 -5.09
C PRO A 83 12.98 18.12 -4.12
N GLN A 84 12.70 19.34 -4.59
CA GLN A 84 12.67 20.54 -3.73
C GLN A 84 11.47 20.52 -2.80
N GLU A 85 10.30 20.05 -3.27
CA GLU A 85 9.10 19.89 -2.45
C GLU A 85 9.31 18.82 -1.37
N VAL A 86 9.95 17.72 -1.72
CA VAL A 86 10.31 16.65 -0.77
C VAL A 86 11.25 17.18 0.31
N GLN A 87 12.28 17.96 -0.08
CA GLN A 87 13.22 18.54 0.88
C GLN A 87 12.53 19.53 1.83
N LEU A 88 11.66 20.38 1.30
CA LEU A 88 10.86 21.32 2.12
C LEU A 88 9.96 20.58 3.12
N ALA A 89 9.28 19.54 2.68
CA ALA A 89 8.44 18.72 3.56
C ALA A 89 9.26 18.06 4.67
N ARG A 90 10.42 17.49 4.33
CA ARG A 90 11.35 16.91 5.32
C ARG A 90 11.78 17.95 6.36
N ASP A 91 12.20 19.13 5.93
CA ASP A 91 12.65 20.20 6.83
C ASP A 91 11.53 20.63 7.80
N VAL A 92 10.29 20.68 7.33
CA VAL A 92 9.12 20.98 8.17
C VAL A 92 8.87 19.87 9.18
N PHE A 93 8.90 18.60 8.76
CA PHE A 93 8.67 17.45 9.63
C PHE A 93 9.75 17.35 10.70
N GLU A 94 11.01 17.48 10.33
CA GLU A 94 12.14 17.39 11.26
C GLU A 94 12.12 18.53 12.30
N ARG A 95 11.83 19.76 11.88
CA ARG A 95 11.70 20.91 12.82
C ARG A 95 10.56 20.74 13.80
N ASN A 96 9.50 20.05 13.42
CA ASN A 96 8.32 19.83 14.27
C ASN A 96 8.30 18.45 14.93
N HIS A 97 9.39 17.69 14.84
CA HIS A 97 9.49 16.33 15.40
C HIS A 97 8.40 15.37 14.92
N VAL A 98 7.97 15.51 13.66
CA VAL A 98 6.98 14.64 13.02
C VAL A 98 7.69 13.47 12.37
N LEU A 99 7.22 12.27 12.67
CA LEU A 99 7.70 11.04 12.02
C LEU A 99 7.14 10.96 10.61
N TYR A 100 7.96 10.53 9.66
CA TYR A 100 7.55 10.42 8.26
C TYR A 100 8.23 9.26 7.54
N ASN A 101 7.58 8.80 6.49
CA ASN A 101 8.14 7.91 5.50
C ASN A 101 8.21 8.62 4.15
N LEU A 102 9.26 8.34 3.39
CA LEU A 102 9.36 8.67 1.98
C LEU A 102 9.22 7.38 1.19
N GLU A 103 8.19 7.31 0.38
CA GLU A 103 7.85 6.12 -0.38
C GLU A 103 8.11 6.33 -1.87
N THR A 104 8.81 5.38 -2.47
CA THR A 104 8.97 5.27 -3.90
C THR A 104 8.30 3.99 -4.40
N ASN A 105 8.32 3.73 -5.69
CA ASN A 105 7.81 2.48 -6.25
C ASN A 105 8.74 1.28 -6.02
N GLU A 106 9.94 1.51 -5.50
CA GLU A 106 10.94 0.47 -5.25
C GLU A 106 11.24 0.28 -3.77
N VAL A 107 11.34 1.38 -3.02
CA VAL A 107 11.77 1.36 -1.62
C VAL A 107 11.00 2.38 -0.78
N THR A 108 10.97 2.13 0.52
CA THR A 108 10.49 3.07 1.53
C THR A 108 11.63 3.49 2.43
N PHE A 109 11.80 4.80 2.60
CA PHE A 109 12.74 5.39 3.54
C PHE A 109 11.99 5.90 4.75
N GLN A 110 12.44 5.51 5.94
CA GLN A 110 11.90 6.01 7.21
C GLN A 110 12.78 7.13 7.76
N SER A 111 12.19 8.09 8.44
CA SER A 111 12.96 9.06 9.23
C SER A 111 13.77 8.32 10.30
N GLN A 112 14.92 8.86 10.69
CA GLN A 112 15.80 8.23 11.69
C GLN A 112 15.06 7.91 12.98
N THR A 113 14.27 8.84 13.49
CA THR A 113 13.47 8.67 14.72
C THR A 113 12.41 7.57 14.56
N MET A 114 11.78 7.45 13.37
CA MET A 114 10.84 6.37 13.08
C MET A 114 11.54 5.01 13.10
N ASN A 115 12.72 4.92 12.53
CA ASN A 115 13.49 3.69 12.51
C ASN A 115 13.90 3.26 13.94
N GLU A 116 14.32 4.19 14.79
CA GLU A 116 14.65 3.93 16.20
C GLU A 116 13.45 3.40 16.98
N LEU A 117 12.26 3.98 16.80
CA LEU A 117 11.03 3.50 17.43
C LEU A 117 10.65 2.09 16.96
N PHE A 118 10.78 1.81 15.67
CA PHE A 118 10.48 0.50 15.11
C PHE A 118 11.40 -0.59 15.68
N VAL A 119 12.70 -0.32 15.75
CA VAL A 119 13.68 -1.22 16.36
C VAL A 119 13.39 -1.45 17.85
N SER A 120 13.02 -0.41 18.58
CA SER A 120 12.68 -0.54 20.01
C SER A 120 11.41 -1.37 20.22
N GLN A 121 10.41 -1.26 19.38
CA GLN A 121 9.20 -2.08 19.43
C GLN A 121 9.50 -3.56 19.16
N GLN A 122 10.28 -3.86 18.13
CA GLN A 122 10.70 -5.24 17.84
C GLN A 122 11.46 -5.88 19.01
N ASN A 123 12.35 -5.14 19.66
CA ASN A 123 13.09 -5.62 20.82
C ASN A 123 12.18 -5.91 22.01
N LEU A 124 11.11 -5.11 22.22
CA LEU A 124 10.13 -5.34 23.26
C LEU A 124 9.27 -6.58 22.98
N GLU A 125 8.86 -6.78 21.73
CA GLU A 125 8.10 -7.98 21.33
C GLU A 125 8.92 -9.26 21.49
N GLN A 126 10.20 -9.23 21.12
CA GLN A 126 11.10 -10.36 21.31
C GLN A 126 11.31 -10.67 22.79
N SER A 127 11.54 -9.67 23.63
CA SER A 127 11.73 -9.87 25.06
C SER A 127 10.47 -10.45 25.76
N ASN A 128 9.28 -10.07 25.29
CA ASN A 128 8.02 -10.61 25.79
C ASN A 128 7.73 -12.03 25.30
N SER A 129 8.27 -12.44 24.17
CA SER A 129 8.13 -13.81 23.63
C SER A 129 9.08 -14.81 24.30
N GLU A 130 10.16 -14.34 24.93
CA GLU A 130 11.14 -15.16 25.64
C GLU A 130 10.79 -15.35 27.14
N MET A 131 9.79 -14.66 27.65
CA MET A 131 9.25 -14.84 28.99
C MET A 131 8.06 -15.80 29.02
#